data_07475be0c4209e50f7f5fd8e56a44ee9
#
_entry.id   07475be0c4209e50f7f5fd8e56a44ee9
#
_cell.length_a   1.000
_cell.length_b   1.000
_cell.length_c   1.000
_cell.angle_alpha   90.00
_cell.angle_beta   90.00
_cell.angle_gamma   90.00
#
_symmetry.space_group_name_H-M   'P 1'
#
loop_
_entity.id
_entity.type
_entity.pdbx_description
1 polymer ?
#
loop_
_entity_poly.entity_id
_entity_poly.type
_entity_poly.pdbx_seq_one_letter_code
_entity_poly.pdbx_strand_id
1 'polypeptide(L)'
;MRILVHYPFSPEQVDGLQDVAKKHGHELLLANDKDEAVAMVAGCQVLMGYFTQRVNSAGHDLRWVQSFSAGMDNYLYPEIVDRELVVVSNTAGLYAPQGGEHAWALLLALTRGLRPAIQNMHEAMWGGGDVIELTGMTLGIIGLGGFGRETAKRSRGYDMKVLGLDPVQQGPLPDIDEVRSPDADSLDW
;
A
#
# COMPACT_ATOMS: atom_id res chain seq x y z
N MET A 1 -16.95 23.48 -3.08
CA MET A 1 -17.39 22.09 -2.83
C MET A 1 -17.36 21.84 -1.35
N ARG A 2 -18.20 20.89 -0.88
CA ARG A 2 -18.14 20.38 0.50
C ARG A 2 -17.35 19.08 0.50
N ILE A 3 -16.34 19.02 1.36
CA ILE A 3 -15.41 17.91 1.49
C ILE A 3 -15.57 17.32 2.90
N LEU A 4 -15.93 16.05 3.00
CA LEU A 4 -15.96 15.35 4.26
C LEU A 4 -14.66 14.56 4.44
N VAL A 5 -14.01 14.74 5.58
CA VAL A 5 -12.86 13.94 6.00
C VAL A 5 -13.27 13.06 7.16
N HIS A 6 -13.07 11.76 7.01
CA HIS A 6 -13.28 10.77 8.07
C HIS A 6 -12.00 9.94 8.23
N TYR A 7 -11.02 10.53 8.92
CA TYR A 7 -9.72 9.92 9.21
C TYR A 7 -9.10 10.58 10.44
N PRO A 8 -8.42 9.83 11.32
CA PRO A 8 -7.85 10.36 12.57
C PRO A 8 -6.55 11.14 12.30
N PHE A 9 -6.66 12.27 11.66
CA PHE A 9 -5.54 13.19 11.48
C PHE A 9 -5.13 13.88 12.78
N SER A 10 -3.85 14.26 12.88
CA SER A 10 -3.39 15.14 13.96
C SER A 10 -3.99 16.56 13.79
N PRO A 11 -4.09 17.35 14.87
CA PRO A 11 -4.58 18.74 14.78
C PRO A 11 -3.82 19.57 13.74
N GLU A 12 -2.50 19.44 13.66
CA GLU A 12 -1.66 20.12 12.66
C GLU A 12 -2.02 19.74 11.22
N GLN A 13 -2.29 18.45 10.97
CA GLN A 13 -2.73 17.98 9.66
C GLN A 13 -4.11 18.52 9.30
N VAL A 14 -5.02 18.58 10.28
CA VAL A 14 -6.36 19.15 10.11
C VAL A 14 -6.26 20.63 9.75
N ASP A 15 -5.47 21.40 10.48
CA ASP A 15 -5.25 22.84 10.22
C ASP A 15 -4.73 23.05 8.79
N GLY A 16 -3.75 22.26 8.37
CA GLY A 16 -3.22 22.31 7.01
C GLY A 16 -4.27 22.00 5.93
N LEU A 17 -5.14 21.01 6.18
CA LEU A 17 -6.24 20.67 5.26
C LEU A 17 -7.28 21.79 5.21
N GLN A 18 -7.62 22.41 6.34
CA GLN A 18 -8.57 23.53 6.43
C GLN A 18 -8.04 24.75 5.69
N ASP A 19 -6.76 25.08 5.84
CA ASP A 19 -6.12 26.19 5.16
C ASP A 19 -6.15 26.01 3.63
N VAL A 20 -5.84 24.81 3.15
CA VAL A 20 -5.92 24.49 1.73
C VAL A 20 -7.35 24.57 1.22
N ALA A 21 -8.31 24.00 1.93
CA ALA A 21 -9.72 24.06 1.55
C ALA A 21 -10.22 25.49 1.46
N LYS A 22 -9.93 26.32 2.48
CA LYS A 22 -10.28 27.73 2.54
C LYS A 22 -9.66 28.54 1.39
N LYS A 23 -8.37 28.31 1.12
CA LYS A 23 -7.64 28.98 0.02
C LYS A 23 -8.31 28.74 -1.34
N HIS A 24 -8.91 27.58 -1.53
CA HIS A 24 -9.58 27.19 -2.78
C HIS A 24 -11.11 27.34 -2.73
N GLY A 25 -11.66 27.99 -1.72
CA GLY A 25 -13.10 28.26 -1.59
C GLY A 25 -13.92 26.98 -1.36
N HIS A 26 -13.38 26.02 -0.62
CA HIS A 26 -14.05 24.78 -0.27
C HIS A 26 -14.39 24.74 1.22
N GLU A 27 -15.47 24.05 1.56
CA GLU A 27 -15.87 23.76 2.94
C GLU A 27 -15.33 22.39 3.34
N LEU A 28 -14.54 22.32 4.41
CA LEU A 28 -14.02 21.07 4.97
C LEU A 28 -14.82 20.71 6.24
N LEU A 29 -15.39 19.52 6.24
CA LEU A 29 -16.08 18.91 7.37
C LEU A 29 -15.25 17.76 7.91
N LEU A 30 -15.24 17.58 9.22
CA LEU A 30 -14.52 16.50 9.90
C LEU A 30 -15.51 15.61 10.62
N ALA A 31 -15.46 14.32 10.40
CA ALA A 31 -16.19 13.31 11.14
C ALA A 31 -15.23 12.52 12.03
N ASN A 32 -15.53 12.44 13.32
CA ASN A 32 -14.72 11.73 14.30
C ASN A 32 -15.03 10.24 14.34
N ASP A 33 -16.23 9.86 13.92
CA ASP A 33 -16.66 8.48 13.89
C ASP A 33 -17.57 8.18 12.67
N LYS A 34 -17.98 6.90 12.56
CA LYS A 34 -18.78 6.40 11.44
C LYS A 34 -20.19 6.97 11.41
N ASP A 35 -20.79 7.24 12.56
CA ASP A 35 -22.18 7.73 12.62
C ASP A 35 -22.20 9.23 12.31
N GLU A 36 -21.23 10.00 12.77
CA GLU A 36 -21.02 11.39 12.32
C GLU A 36 -20.77 11.43 10.81
N ALA A 37 -19.95 10.55 10.27
CA ALA A 37 -19.68 10.51 8.83
C ALA A 37 -20.97 10.28 8.02
N VAL A 38 -21.83 9.37 8.47
CA VAL A 38 -23.14 9.12 7.83
C VAL A 38 -24.04 10.36 7.91
N ALA A 39 -24.06 11.05 9.06
CA ALA A 39 -24.91 12.24 9.26
C ALA A 39 -24.43 13.44 8.42
N MET A 40 -23.12 13.56 8.18
CA MET A 40 -22.50 14.75 7.57
C MET A 40 -22.28 14.60 6.06
N VAL A 41 -22.30 13.38 5.50
CA VAL A 41 -21.95 13.15 4.09
C VAL A 41 -22.98 13.70 3.11
N ALA A 42 -24.21 13.93 3.55
CA ALA A 42 -25.25 14.52 2.70
C ALA A 42 -24.82 15.91 2.19
N GLY A 43 -24.95 16.13 0.88
CA GLY A 43 -24.50 17.35 0.21
C GLY A 43 -22.99 17.51 0.07
N CYS A 44 -22.17 16.51 0.43
CA CYS A 44 -20.74 16.50 0.17
C CYS A 44 -20.44 15.95 -1.22
N GLN A 45 -19.53 16.59 -1.95
CA GLN A 45 -19.05 16.14 -3.27
C GLN A 45 -17.80 15.27 -3.17
N VAL A 46 -17.05 15.39 -2.07
CA VAL A 46 -15.81 14.65 -1.83
C VAL A 46 -15.86 14.00 -0.45
N LEU A 47 -15.43 12.74 -0.39
CA LEU A 47 -15.19 11.99 0.85
C LEU A 47 -13.74 11.52 0.88
N MET A 48 -13.03 11.80 1.96
CA MET A 48 -11.63 11.42 2.14
C MET A 48 -11.46 10.58 3.40
N GLY A 49 -10.76 9.45 3.28
CA GLY A 49 -10.40 8.61 4.41
C GLY A 49 -11.18 7.30 4.48
N TYR A 50 -11.71 7.00 5.65
CA TYR A 50 -12.51 5.79 5.85
C TYR A 50 -13.92 5.99 5.34
N PHE A 51 -14.40 5.04 4.58
CA PHE A 51 -15.78 5.01 4.12
C PHE A 51 -16.36 3.61 4.28
N THR A 52 -17.65 3.57 4.53
CA THR A 52 -18.40 2.34 4.71
C THR A 52 -19.57 2.32 3.73
N GLN A 53 -20.18 1.16 3.56
CA GLN A 53 -21.41 1.06 2.76
C GLN A 53 -22.47 2.07 3.19
N ARG A 54 -22.69 2.27 4.50
CA ARG A 54 -23.66 3.24 5.04
C ARG A 54 -23.34 4.69 4.64
N VAL A 55 -22.06 5.09 4.71
CA VAL A 55 -21.62 6.44 4.30
C VAL A 55 -21.84 6.62 2.80
N ASN A 56 -21.46 5.62 1.99
CA ASN A 56 -21.65 5.67 0.55
C ASN A 56 -23.13 5.76 0.15
N SER A 57 -24.00 5.00 0.82
CA SER A 57 -25.44 5.03 0.60
C SER A 57 -26.07 6.39 0.96
N ALA A 58 -25.57 7.07 2.00
CA ALA A 58 -26.05 8.39 2.41
C ALA A 58 -25.49 9.53 1.55
N GLY A 59 -24.34 9.32 0.91
CA GLY A 59 -23.62 10.34 0.14
C GLY A 59 -24.08 10.44 -1.31
N HIS A 60 -25.31 10.84 -1.58
CA HIS A 60 -25.87 10.88 -2.95
C HIS A 60 -25.18 11.88 -3.87
N ASP A 61 -24.58 12.96 -3.32
CA ASP A 61 -23.89 14.01 -4.07
C ASP A 61 -22.41 13.76 -4.28
N LEU A 62 -21.89 12.62 -3.78
CA LEU A 62 -20.47 12.28 -3.93
C LEU A 62 -20.10 12.13 -5.41
N ARG A 63 -18.97 12.74 -5.77
CA ARG A 63 -18.33 12.68 -7.09
C ARG A 63 -16.91 12.11 -7.00
N TRP A 64 -16.29 12.22 -5.83
CA TRP A 64 -14.96 11.70 -5.59
C TRP A 64 -14.85 11.11 -4.19
N VAL A 65 -14.31 9.90 -4.12
CA VAL A 65 -13.96 9.23 -2.86
C VAL A 65 -12.46 8.91 -2.89
N GLN A 66 -11.72 9.50 -1.97
CA GLN A 66 -10.30 9.24 -1.76
C GLN A 66 -10.10 8.31 -0.58
N SER A 67 -9.68 7.08 -0.85
CA SER A 67 -9.20 6.16 0.20
C SER A 67 -7.75 6.47 0.59
N PHE A 68 -7.43 6.34 1.88
CA PHE A 68 -6.03 6.32 2.36
C PHE A 68 -5.47 4.90 2.49
N SER A 69 -6.23 3.89 2.06
CA SER A 69 -5.76 2.52 1.91
C SER A 69 -5.17 2.32 0.51
N ALA A 70 -4.16 1.46 0.40
CA ALA A 70 -3.66 1.02 -0.90
C ALA A 70 -4.54 -0.08 -1.50
N GLY A 71 -5.04 -1.02 -0.68
CA GLY A 71 -5.98 -2.06 -1.11
C GLY A 71 -7.42 -1.56 -1.07
N MET A 72 -8.22 -1.96 -2.06
CA MET A 72 -9.61 -1.54 -2.21
C MET A 72 -10.64 -2.67 -2.12
N ASP A 73 -10.20 -3.92 -2.00
CA ASP A 73 -11.06 -5.10 -2.10
C ASP A 73 -12.27 -5.07 -1.16
N ASN A 74 -12.10 -4.48 0.04
CA ASN A 74 -13.16 -4.36 1.04
C ASN A 74 -13.95 -3.04 0.97
N TYR A 75 -13.73 -2.21 -0.06
CA TYR A 75 -14.30 -0.87 -0.17
C TYR A 75 -15.11 -0.63 -1.45
N LEU A 76 -15.06 -1.56 -2.40
CA LEU A 76 -15.78 -1.46 -3.67
C LEU A 76 -17.21 -1.99 -3.50
N TYR A 77 -18.01 -1.26 -2.73
CA TYR A 77 -19.43 -1.59 -2.52
C TYR A 77 -20.24 -1.27 -3.78
N PRO A 78 -21.32 -2.03 -4.08
CA PRO A 78 -22.21 -1.74 -5.22
C PRO A 78 -22.72 -0.29 -5.21
N GLU A 79 -23.01 0.25 -4.04
CA GLU A 79 -23.51 1.63 -3.87
C GLU A 79 -22.52 2.71 -4.33
N ILE A 80 -21.28 2.34 -4.64
CA ILE A 80 -20.32 3.27 -5.22
C ILE A 80 -19.82 2.82 -6.58
N VAL A 81 -19.66 1.51 -6.78
CA VAL A 81 -19.17 0.94 -8.05
C VAL A 81 -20.17 1.14 -9.17
N ASP A 82 -21.48 1.04 -8.87
CA ASP A 82 -22.56 1.20 -9.84
C ASP A 82 -22.88 2.68 -10.16
N ARG A 83 -22.13 3.62 -9.57
CA ARG A 83 -22.31 5.06 -9.81
C ARG A 83 -21.29 5.56 -10.81
N GLU A 84 -21.68 5.64 -12.07
CA GLU A 84 -20.81 6.05 -13.20
C GLU A 84 -20.09 7.41 -13.01
N LEU A 85 -20.67 8.31 -12.21
CA LEU A 85 -20.13 9.66 -12.00
C LEU A 85 -19.24 9.79 -10.78
N VAL A 86 -19.00 8.71 -10.04
CA VAL A 86 -18.14 8.72 -8.84
C VAL A 86 -16.76 8.19 -9.18
N VAL A 87 -15.76 9.02 -9.00
CA VAL A 87 -14.36 8.60 -9.09
C VAL A 87 -13.92 8.08 -7.73
N VAL A 88 -13.36 6.87 -7.70
CA VAL A 88 -12.72 6.31 -6.50
C VAL A 88 -11.23 6.24 -6.75
N SER A 89 -10.46 6.79 -5.84
CA SER A 89 -8.99 6.75 -5.86
C SER A 89 -8.44 6.26 -4.53
N ASN A 90 -7.23 5.71 -4.57
CA ASN A 90 -6.54 5.13 -3.42
C ASN A 90 -5.10 5.64 -3.32
N THR A 91 -4.34 5.10 -2.36
CA THR A 91 -2.93 5.42 -2.15
C THR A 91 -1.99 4.32 -2.67
N ALA A 92 -2.41 3.57 -3.70
CA ALA A 92 -1.56 2.56 -4.32
C ALA A 92 -0.21 3.17 -4.76
N GLY A 93 0.88 2.47 -4.46
CA GLY A 93 2.24 2.93 -4.74
C GLY A 93 2.88 3.81 -3.66
N LEU A 94 2.09 4.49 -2.82
CA LEU A 94 2.63 5.36 -1.76
C LEU A 94 3.46 4.58 -0.73
N TYR A 95 3.04 3.35 -0.41
CA TYR A 95 3.71 2.49 0.56
C TYR A 95 4.73 1.52 -0.08
N ALA A 96 5.04 1.70 -1.36
CA ALA A 96 5.95 0.80 -2.07
C ALA A 96 7.35 0.75 -1.45
N PRO A 97 7.99 1.88 -1.08
CA PRO A 97 9.30 1.86 -0.42
C PRO A 97 9.30 1.07 0.89
N GLN A 98 8.29 1.32 1.75
CA GLN A 98 8.17 0.62 3.04
C GLN A 98 7.93 -0.88 2.86
N GLY A 99 7.11 -1.26 1.87
CA GLY A 99 6.88 -2.67 1.54
C GLY A 99 8.15 -3.37 1.07
N GLY A 100 8.94 -2.72 0.21
CA GLY A 100 10.25 -3.21 -0.21
C GLY A 100 11.24 -3.34 0.94
N GLU A 101 11.30 -2.37 1.84
CA GLU A 101 12.12 -2.42 3.05
C GLU A 101 11.72 -3.56 3.97
N HIS A 102 10.41 -3.74 4.17
CA HIS A 102 9.90 -4.82 5.00
C HIS A 102 10.22 -6.21 4.43
N ALA A 103 10.07 -6.39 3.11
CA ALA A 103 10.46 -7.63 2.43
C ALA A 103 11.95 -7.94 2.65
N TRP A 104 12.83 -6.93 2.53
CA TRP A 104 14.25 -7.08 2.80
C TRP A 104 14.56 -7.35 4.26
N ALA A 105 13.87 -6.71 5.21
CA ALA A 105 14.03 -6.98 6.64
C ALA A 105 13.72 -8.45 6.96
N LEU A 106 12.62 -8.99 6.41
CA LEU A 106 12.26 -10.40 6.58
C LEU A 106 13.27 -11.36 5.93
N LEU A 107 13.69 -11.07 4.69
CA LEU A 107 14.68 -11.87 3.96
C LEU A 107 16.01 -11.93 4.73
N LEU A 108 16.50 -10.79 5.18
CA LEU A 108 17.73 -10.72 5.96
C LEU A 108 17.58 -11.38 7.34
N ALA A 109 16.44 -11.25 7.98
CA ALA A 109 16.19 -11.94 9.25
C ALA A 109 16.28 -13.46 9.10
N LEU A 110 15.76 -14.00 8.00
CA LEU A 110 15.85 -15.42 7.67
C LEU A 110 17.29 -15.83 7.32
N THR A 111 17.91 -15.16 6.36
CA THR A 111 19.21 -15.54 5.83
C THR A 111 20.37 -15.29 6.78
N ARG A 112 20.19 -14.42 7.77
CA ARG A 112 21.18 -14.14 8.82
C ARG A 112 20.91 -14.86 10.15
N GLY A 113 19.91 -15.76 10.18
CA GLY A 113 19.61 -16.56 11.37
C GLY A 113 19.22 -15.72 12.60
N LEU A 114 18.55 -14.57 12.40
CA LEU A 114 18.27 -13.64 13.51
C LEU A 114 17.35 -14.24 14.56
N ARG A 115 16.34 -15.03 14.16
CA ARG A 115 15.40 -15.64 15.10
C ARG A 115 16.10 -16.56 16.13
N PRO A 116 16.89 -17.58 15.72
CA PRO A 116 17.61 -18.41 16.69
C PRO A 116 18.68 -17.63 17.44
N ALA A 117 19.32 -16.64 16.84
CA ALA A 117 20.29 -15.79 17.55
C ALA A 117 19.65 -15.01 18.69
N ILE A 118 18.46 -14.41 18.48
CA ILE A 118 17.71 -13.70 19.52
C ILE A 118 17.23 -14.67 20.60
N GLN A 119 16.77 -15.86 20.25
CA GLN A 119 16.36 -16.87 21.23
C GLN A 119 17.54 -17.28 22.12
N ASN A 120 18.68 -17.61 21.52
CA ASN A 120 19.90 -17.98 22.24
C ASN A 120 20.40 -16.84 23.15
N MET A 121 20.26 -15.59 22.69
CA MET A 121 20.62 -14.43 23.53
C MET A 121 19.75 -14.35 24.80
N HIS A 122 18.47 -14.63 24.72
CA HIS A 122 17.58 -14.68 25.89
C HIS A 122 17.95 -15.80 26.86
N GLU A 123 18.52 -16.88 26.36
CA GLU A 123 18.96 -18.04 27.14
C GLU A 123 20.41 -17.92 27.59
N ALA A 124 21.06 -16.78 27.36
CA ALA A 124 22.47 -16.52 27.61
C ALA A 124 23.42 -17.57 26.96
N MET A 125 23.00 -18.10 25.81
CA MET A 125 23.78 -19.02 24.99
C MET A 125 24.43 -18.30 23.82
N TRP A 126 25.70 -18.67 23.53
CA TRP A 126 26.36 -18.20 22.32
C TRP A 126 25.99 -19.10 21.14
N GLY A 127 25.52 -18.48 20.03
CA GLY A 127 25.20 -19.20 18.81
C GLY A 127 24.05 -18.52 18.04
N GLY A 128 23.77 -19.03 16.87
CA GLY A 128 22.70 -18.55 15.97
C GLY A 128 22.26 -19.69 15.05
N GLY A 129 21.45 -19.38 14.05
CA GLY A 129 21.10 -20.28 12.97
C GLY A 129 22.11 -20.27 11.83
N ASP A 130 21.84 -21.04 10.83
CA ASP A 130 22.59 -21.03 9.58
C ASP A 130 22.58 -19.64 8.95
N VAL A 131 23.70 -19.29 8.34
CA VAL A 131 23.88 -17.98 7.69
C VAL A 131 24.09 -18.20 6.20
N ILE A 132 23.24 -17.55 5.40
CA ILE A 132 23.29 -17.57 3.95
C ILE A 132 23.76 -16.21 3.45
N GLU A 133 24.80 -16.20 2.63
CA GLU A 133 25.25 -15.01 1.91
C GLU A 133 24.37 -14.82 0.67
N LEU A 134 23.90 -13.60 0.45
CA LEU A 134 23.02 -13.27 -0.68
C LEU A 134 23.76 -12.80 -1.92
N THR A 135 25.04 -12.39 -1.78
CA THR A 135 25.85 -11.85 -2.87
C THR A 135 25.88 -12.78 -4.07
N GLY A 136 25.48 -12.29 -5.23
CA GLY A 136 25.47 -13.04 -6.50
C GLY A 136 24.38 -14.11 -6.60
N MET A 137 23.50 -14.24 -5.61
CA MET A 137 22.37 -15.18 -5.69
C MET A 137 21.26 -14.68 -6.63
N THR A 138 20.33 -15.55 -6.94
CA THR A 138 19.13 -15.20 -7.72
C THR A 138 17.95 -14.92 -6.79
N LEU A 139 17.28 -13.78 -7.02
CA LEU A 139 16.05 -13.38 -6.35
C LEU A 139 14.87 -13.53 -7.32
N GLY A 140 13.94 -14.41 -6.98
CA GLY A 140 12.65 -14.52 -7.68
C GLY A 140 11.61 -13.59 -7.05
N ILE A 141 10.92 -12.80 -7.87
CA ILE A 141 9.86 -11.89 -7.42
C ILE A 141 8.57 -12.19 -8.18
N ILE A 142 7.53 -12.59 -7.44
CA ILE A 142 6.18 -12.78 -7.98
C ILE A 142 5.37 -11.52 -7.69
N GLY A 143 4.97 -10.82 -8.75
CA GLY A 143 4.32 -9.52 -8.69
C GLY A 143 5.29 -8.35 -8.79
N LEU A 144 5.29 -7.65 -9.93
CA LEU A 144 6.16 -6.52 -10.24
C LEU A 144 5.44 -5.16 -10.10
N GLY A 145 4.50 -5.09 -9.19
CA GLY A 145 3.91 -3.83 -8.73
C GLY A 145 4.89 -3.00 -7.89
N GLY A 146 4.40 -2.03 -7.14
CA GLY A 146 5.23 -1.13 -6.33
C GLY A 146 6.17 -1.88 -5.38
N PHE A 147 5.67 -2.85 -4.62
CA PHE A 147 6.48 -3.61 -3.65
C PHE A 147 7.56 -4.46 -4.33
N GLY A 148 7.20 -5.19 -5.39
CA GLY A 148 8.14 -6.02 -6.13
C GLY A 148 9.28 -5.21 -6.74
N ARG A 149 8.98 -4.06 -7.34
CA ARG A 149 9.98 -3.16 -7.91
C ARG A 149 10.90 -2.55 -6.85
N GLU A 150 10.36 -2.13 -5.71
CA GLU A 150 11.17 -1.62 -4.62
C GLU A 150 12.03 -2.72 -3.96
N THR A 151 11.57 -3.97 -3.97
CA THR A 151 12.37 -5.13 -3.56
C THR A 151 13.50 -5.40 -4.55
N ALA A 152 13.21 -5.40 -5.86
CA ALA A 152 14.20 -5.56 -6.93
C ALA A 152 15.30 -4.49 -6.87
N LYS A 153 14.92 -3.24 -6.74
CA LYS A 153 15.86 -2.12 -6.64
C LYS A 153 16.90 -2.31 -5.53
N ARG A 154 16.48 -2.82 -4.37
CA ARG A 154 17.38 -3.05 -3.23
C ARG A 154 18.29 -4.25 -3.39
N SER A 155 17.95 -5.22 -4.25
CA SER A 155 18.78 -6.39 -4.54
C SER A 155 20.10 -6.05 -5.21
N ARG A 156 20.17 -4.89 -5.87
CA ARG A 156 21.40 -4.43 -6.54
C ARG A 156 22.56 -4.22 -5.57
N GLY A 157 22.27 -3.90 -4.30
CA GLY A 157 23.29 -3.81 -3.24
C GLY A 157 23.93 -5.15 -2.87
N TYR A 158 23.38 -6.27 -3.36
CA TYR A 158 23.87 -7.64 -3.16
C TYR A 158 24.33 -8.31 -4.46
N ASP A 159 24.44 -7.55 -5.55
CA ASP A 159 24.81 -8.07 -6.87
C ASP A 159 23.96 -9.27 -7.32
N MET A 160 22.68 -9.31 -6.90
CA MET A 160 21.79 -10.43 -7.21
C MET A 160 21.27 -10.35 -8.64
N LYS A 161 21.07 -11.53 -9.26
CA LYS A 161 20.22 -11.65 -10.44
C LYS A 161 18.75 -11.62 -10.02
N VAL A 162 17.92 -10.82 -10.71
CA VAL A 162 16.49 -10.68 -10.40
C VAL A 162 15.64 -11.25 -11.52
N LEU A 163 14.79 -12.22 -11.18
CA LEU A 163 13.81 -12.82 -12.07
C LEU A 163 12.41 -12.43 -11.59
N GLY A 164 11.63 -11.85 -12.48
CA GLY A 164 10.31 -11.31 -12.17
C GLY A 164 9.18 -12.06 -12.90
N LEU A 165 8.08 -12.30 -12.18
CA LEU A 165 6.87 -12.91 -12.72
C LEU A 165 5.68 -11.96 -12.48
N ASP A 166 5.02 -11.52 -13.56
CA ASP A 166 3.87 -10.62 -13.47
C ASP A 166 2.91 -10.80 -14.66
N PRO A 167 1.59 -10.85 -14.47
CA PRO A 167 0.63 -11.02 -15.56
C PRO A 167 0.49 -9.79 -16.48
N VAL A 168 0.88 -8.62 -15.99
CA VAL A 168 0.66 -7.34 -16.67
C VAL A 168 1.98 -6.72 -17.15
N GLN A 169 3.02 -6.80 -16.31
CA GLN A 169 4.31 -6.20 -16.62
C GLN A 169 5.08 -7.06 -17.61
N GLN A 170 5.53 -6.45 -18.68
CA GLN A 170 6.26 -7.11 -19.76
C GLN A 170 7.46 -6.28 -20.18
N GLY A 171 8.47 -6.94 -20.74
CA GLY A 171 9.68 -6.31 -21.27
C GLY A 171 10.69 -5.90 -20.20
N PRO A 172 11.73 -5.16 -20.59
CA PRO A 172 12.78 -4.77 -19.66
C PRO A 172 12.23 -3.78 -18.63
N LEU A 173 12.46 -4.09 -17.36
CA LEU A 173 12.16 -3.22 -16.22
C LEU A 173 13.44 -2.85 -15.47
N PRO A 174 13.54 -1.65 -14.90
CA PRO A 174 14.68 -1.27 -14.06
C PRO A 174 14.89 -2.28 -12.93
N ASP A 175 16.14 -2.64 -12.71
CA ASP A 175 16.56 -3.55 -11.63
C ASP A 175 16.03 -4.99 -11.72
N ILE A 176 15.50 -5.42 -12.86
CA ILE A 176 15.00 -6.78 -13.13
C ILE A 176 15.67 -7.30 -14.38
N ASP A 177 16.32 -8.45 -14.27
CA ASP A 177 17.12 -9.02 -15.37
C ASP A 177 16.25 -9.80 -16.37
N GLU A 178 15.16 -10.42 -15.91
CA GLU A 178 14.24 -11.16 -16.76
C GLU A 178 12.80 -11.06 -16.21
N VAL A 179 11.83 -10.85 -17.10
CA VAL A 179 10.40 -10.82 -16.76
C VAL A 179 9.67 -11.87 -17.56
N ARG A 180 8.84 -12.67 -16.90
CA ARG A 180 7.93 -13.65 -17.52
C ARG A 180 6.49 -13.41 -17.13
N SER A 181 5.57 -13.82 -18.02
CA SER A 181 4.15 -13.94 -17.67
C SER A 181 3.91 -15.26 -16.95
N PRO A 182 2.95 -15.32 -15.98
CA PRO A 182 2.57 -16.56 -15.31
C PRO A 182 1.95 -17.55 -16.31
N ASP A 183 2.54 -18.73 -16.40
CA ASP A 183 2.05 -19.91 -17.13
C ASP A 183 2.36 -21.17 -16.33
N ALA A 184 2.07 -22.36 -16.90
CA ALA A 184 2.28 -23.62 -16.19
C ALA A 184 3.74 -23.86 -15.81
N ASP A 185 4.69 -23.36 -16.62
CA ASP A 185 6.13 -23.60 -16.51
C ASP A 185 6.88 -22.35 -16.04
N SER A 186 6.16 -21.32 -15.57
CA SER A 186 6.71 -19.99 -15.30
C SER A 186 7.71 -19.94 -14.13
N LEU A 187 7.77 -20.96 -13.29
CA LEU A 187 8.73 -21.09 -12.19
C LEU A 187 9.94 -21.97 -12.53
N ASP A 188 9.99 -22.51 -13.75
CA ASP A 188 11.10 -23.34 -14.22
C ASP A 188 12.23 -22.45 -14.80
N TRP A 189 12.97 -21.77 -13.92
CA TRP A 189 14.14 -20.97 -14.26
C TRP A 189 15.44 -21.70 -14.02
#